data_0c6a7af53f008b11ae5f48ed7a5ad689
#
_entry.id   0c6a7af53f008b11ae5f48ed7a5ad689
#
_cell.length_a   1.000
_cell.length_b   1.000
_cell.length_c   1.000
_cell.angle_alpha   90.00
_cell.angle_beta   90.00
_cell.angle_gamma   90.00
#
_symmetry.space_group_name_H-M   'P 1'
#
loop_
_entity.id
_entity.type
_entity.pdbx_description
1 polymer ?
#
loop_
_entity_poly.entity_id
_entity_poly.type
_entity_poly.pdbx_seq_one_letter_code
_entity_poly.pdbx_strand_id
1 'polypeptide(L)'
;LKALRRKLYQAVAKGKHFAAASITVAAGVDADRKTLAALIKLMETTGSVDWLRNANFAGWSFDWGRLSGIEEFASRKGPQHEFIDRDLEKLRAAFFDRSRELLNLLAIETYPVGHGDRQSVPDEWEEEQPERFRRAVKEIHSAASKVCDSYDDLVRKARKKLLR
;
A
#
# COMPACT_ATOMS: atom_id res chain seq x y z
N LEU A 1 -57.82 -17.06 2.36
CA LEU A 1 -56.81 -17.75 1.53
C LEU A 1 -55.88 -16.79 0.79
N LYS A 2 -56.40 -15.72 0.11
CA LYS A 2 -55.58 -14.75 -0.65
C LYS A 2 -54.62 -13.97 0.22
N ALA A 3 -55.01 -13.54 1.45
CA ALA A 3 -54.19 -12.79 2.35
C ALA A 3 -53.01 -13.62 2.92
N LEU A 4 -53.27 -14.91 3.16
CA LEU A 4 -52.23 -15.84 3.64
C LEU A 4 -51.16 -16.10 2.58
N ARG A 5 -51.58 -16.32 1.31
CA ARG A 5 -50.64 -16.45 0.19
C ARG A 5 -49.78 -15.19 0.00
N ARG A 6 -50.35 -14.00 0.10
CA ARG A 6 -49.62 -12.72 -0.02
C ARG A 6 -48.55 -12.56 1.09
N LYS A 7 -48.89 -12.93 2.34
CA LYS A 7 -47.91 -12.92 3.45
C LYS A 7 -46.78 -13.94 3.25
N LEU A 8 -47.10 -15.14 2.75
CA LEU A 8 -46.08 -16.15 2.45
C LEU A 8 -45.14 -15.69 1.32
N TYR A 9 -45.68 -15.12 0.24
CA TYR A 9 -44.88 -14.58 -0.87
C TYR A 9 -43.95 -13.45 -0.40
N GLN A 10 -44.42 -12.55 0.46
CA GLN A 10 -43.62 -11.48 1.03
C GLN A 10 -42.53 -12.00 1.97
N ALA A 11 -42.80 -13.03 2.75
CA ALA A 11 -41.79 -13.66 3.63
C ALA A 11 -40.69 -14.37 2.83
N VAL A 12 -41.08 -15.11 1.76
CA VAL A 12 -40.14 -15.79 0.85
C VAL A 12 -39.29 -14.78 0.06
N ALA A 13 -39.90 -13.68 -0.40
CA ALA A 13 -39.19 -12.61 -1.09
C ALA A 13 -38.15 -11.92 -0.19
N LYS A 14 -38.54 -11.61 1.11
CA LYS A 14 -37.62 -11.08 2.10
C LYS A 14 -36.49 -12.06 2.42
N GLY A 15 -36.78 -13.35 2.56
CA GLY A 15 -35.77 -14.37 2.81
C GLY A 15 -34.76 -14.50 1.65
N LYS A 16 -35.23 -14.43 0.40
CA LYS A 16 -34.35 -14.42 -0.78
C LYS A 16 -33.45 -13.16 -0.85
N HIS A 17 -33.99 -11.99 -0.50
CA HIS A 17 -33.21 -10.76 -0.43
C HIS A 17 -32.13 -10.81 0.67
N PHE A 18 -32.44 -11.37 1.84
CA PHE A 18 -31.46 -11.55 2.91
C PHE A 18 -30.36 -12.56 2.51
N ALA A 19 -30.71 -13.66 1.91
CA ALA A 19 -29.73 -14.66 1.44
C ALA A 19 -28.83 -14.08 0.34
N ALA A 20 -29.38 -13.37 -0.65
CA ALA A 20 -28.62 -12.74 -1.71
C ALA A 20 -27.66 -11.65 -1.16
N ALA A 21 -28.10 -10.80 -0.23
CA ALA A 21 -27.29 -9.79 0.40
C ALA A 21 -26.14 -10.42 1.21
N SER A 22 -26.40 -11.50 1.94
CA SER A 22 -25.37 -12.23 2.72
C SER A 22 -24.29 -12.85 1.81
N ILE A 23 -24.70 -13.43 0.67
CA ILE A 23 -23.77 -14.00 -0.31
C ILE A 23 -22.89 -12.90 -0.93
N THR A 24 -23.46 -11.74 -1.25
CA THR A 24 -22.72 -10.62 -1.83
C THR A 24 -21.71 -10.06 -0.86
N VAL A 25 -22.06 -9.92 0.42
CA VAL A 25 -21.12 -9.47 1.48
C VAL A 25 -19.98 -10.47 1.67
N ALA A 26 -20.28 -11.77 1.72
CA ALA A 26 -19.25 -12.81 1.85
C ALA A 26 -18.29 -12.81 0.65
N ALA A 27 -18.78 -12.66 -0.56
CA ALA A 27 -17.96 -12.57 -1.77
C ALA A 27 -17.04 -11.33 -1.75
N GLY A 28 -17.55 -10.19 -1.25
CA GLY A 28 -16.75 -8.97 -1.06
C GLY A 28 -15.60 -9.16 -0.07
N VAL A 29 -15.87 -9.78 1.08
CA VAL A 29 -14.83 -10.08 2.09
C VAL A 29 -13.77 -11.04 1.54
N ASP A 30 -14.16 -12.05 0.75
CA ASP A 30 -13.20 -12.99 0.15
C ASP A 30 -12.33 -12.32 -0.93
N ALA A 31 -12.89 -11.38 -1.70
CA ALA A 31 -12.13 -10.59 -2.65
C ALA A 31 -11.10 -9.72 -1.92
N ASP A 32 -11.50 -9.04 -0.85
CA ASP A 32 -10.62 -8.20 -0.04
C ASP A 32 -9.50 -9.01 0.65
N ARG A 33 -9.80 -10.23 1.10
CA ARG A 33 -8.78 -11.16 1.63
C ARG A 33 -7.71 -11.49 0.59
N LYS A 34 -8.11 -11.72 -0.66
CA LYS A 34 -7.18 -12.00 -1.77
C LYS A 34 -6.32 -10.77 -2.09
N THR A 35 -6.92 -9.58 -2.12
CA THR A 35 -6.20 -8.32 -2.31
C THR A 35 -5.17 -8.09 -1.22
N LEU A 36 -5.55 -8.29 0.05
CA LEU A 36 -4.63 -8.20 1.19
C LEU A 36 -3.49 -9.21 1.08
N ALA A 37 -3.81 -10.47 0.80
CA ALA A 37 -2.81 -11.53 0.68
C ALA A 37 -1.80 -11.25 -0.43
N ALA A 38 -2.26 -10.76 -1.58
CA ALA A 38 -1.40 -10.38 -2.71
C ALA A 38 -0.48 -9.21 -2.36
N LEU A 39 -0.97 -8.21 -1.61
CA LEU A 39 -0.17 -7.08 -1.14
C LEU A 39 0.91 -7.53 -0.15
N ILE A 40 0.53 -8.31 0.87
CA ILE A 40 1.49 -8.82 1.86
C ILE A 40 2.55 -9.65 1.18
N LYS A 41 2.16 -10.59 0.31
CA LYS A 41 3.10 -11.44 -0.43
C LYS A 41 4.10 -10.62 -1.25
N LEU A 42 3.64 -9.56 -1.93
CA LEU A 42 4.51 -8.68 -2.69
C LEU A 42 5.58 -8.04 -1.80
N MET A 43 5.18 -7.47 -0.65
CA MET A 43 6.10 -6.79 0.25
C MET A 43 7.05 -7.74 0.97
N GLU A 44 6.58 -8.95 1.35
CA GLU A 44 7.42 -10.00 1.94
C GLU A 44 8.43 -10.55 0.94
N THR A 45 8.01 -10.82 -0.31
CA THR A 45 8.89 -11.39 -1.34
C THR A 45 10.00 -10.43 -1.73
N THR A 46 9.71 -9.14 -1.82
CA THR A 46 10.69 -8.12 -2.21
C THR A 46 11.48 -7.56 -1.04
N GLY A 47 10.95 -7.66 0.18
CA GLY A 47 11.54 -7.09 1.39
C GLY A 47 11.60 -5.56 1.40
N SER A 48 10.89 -4.89 0.48
CA SER A 48 11.03 -3.44 0.27
C SER A 48 10.65 -2.61 1.50
N VAL A 49 9.53 -2.94 2.18
CA VAL A 49 9.10 -2.22 3.38
C VAL A 49 10.06 -2.46 4.55
N ASP A 50 10.52 -3.70 4.74
CA ASP A 50 11.46 -4.03 5.81
C ASP A 50 12.82 -3.35 5.60
N TRP A 51 13.27 -3.29 4.35
CA TRP A 51 14.46 -2.52 4.02
C TRP A 51 14.28 -1.03 4.31
N LEU A 52 13.16 -0.41 3.91
CA LEU A 52 12.90 1.01 4.14
C LEU A 52 12.92 1.38 5.62
N ARG A 53 12.49 0.49 6.51
CA ARG A 53 12.50 0.73 7.97
C ARG A 53 13.90 1.00 8.52
N ASN A 54 14.91 0.41 7.88
CA ASN A 54 16.29 0.44 8.33
C ASN A 54 17.22 1.19 7.37
N ALA A 55 16.68 1.73 6.28
CA ALA A 55 17.46 2.43 5.28
C ALA A 55 18.04 3.74 5.83
N ASN A 56 19.30 3.98 5.54
CA ASN A 56 19.97 5.23 5.84
C ASN A 56 20.34 5.92 4.53
N PHE A 57 19.77 7.10 4.30
CA PHE A 57 20.00 7.89 3.10
C PHE A 57 21.04 9.01 3.27
N ALA A 58 21.64 9.12 4.48
CA ALA A 58 22.67 10.11 4.78
C ALA A 58 24.05 9.59 4.35
N GLY A 59 24.43 9.83 3.11
CA GLY A 59 25.75 9.46 2.58
C GLY A 59 25.93 7.95 2.27
N TRP A 60 24.87 7.15 2.30
CA TRP A 60 24.94 5.74 1.97
C TRP A 60 24.25 5.47 0.62
N SER A 61 24.98 4.83 -0.26
CA SER A 61 24.39 4.37 -1.52
C SER A 61 23.57 3.11 -1.32
N PHE A 62 22.46 3.03 -2.03
CA PHE A 62 21.55 1.88 -2.01
C PHE A 62 21.31 1.36 -3.42
N ASP A 63 20.98 0.08 -3.53
CA ASP A 63 20.52 -0.53 -4.76
C ASP A 63 19.05 -0.19 -4.99
N TRP A 64 18.73 0.38 -6.16
CA TRP A 64 17.35 0.76 -6.51
C TRP A 64 16.40 -0.45 -6.49
N GLY A 65 16.89 -1.64 -6.80
CA GLY A 65 16.12 -2.88 -6.73
C GLY A 65 15.50 -3.19 -5.36
N ARG A 66 16.04 -2.58 -4.28
CA ARG A 66 15.42 -2.65 -2.94
C ARG A 66 14.01 -2.05 -2.88
N LEU A 67 13.68 -1.18 -3.83
CA LEU A 67 12.38 -0.53 -3.93
C LEU A 67 11.40 -1.28 -4.84
N SER A 68 11.79 -2.41 -5.42
CA SER A 68 11.01 -3.13 -6.45
C SER A 68 9.58 -3.43 -6.04
N GLY A 69 9.32 -3.79 -4.78
CA GLY A 69 7.97 -4.02 -4.28
C GLY A 69 7.13 -2.74 -4.20
N ILE A 70 7.75 -1.63 -3.81
CA ILE A 70 7.10 -0.31 -3.77
C ILE A 70 6.80 0.16 -5.19
N GLU A 71 7.74 0.00 -6.13
CA GLU A 71 7.55 0.35 -7.54
C GLU A 71 6.43 -0.47 -8.18
N GLU A 72 6.46 -1.80 -7.99
CA GLU A 72 5.42 -2.68 -8.50
C GLU A 72 4.04 -2.31 -7.94
N PHE A 73 3.94 -2.06 -6.62
CA PHE A 73 2.70 -1.62 -6.01
C PHE A 73 2.23 -0.28 -6.58
N ALA A 74 3.11 0.71 -6.69
CA ALA A 74 2.80 2.04 -7.23
C ALA A 74 2.48 2.03 -8.74
N SER A 75 2.83 0.98 -9.46
CA SER A 75 2.48 0.79 -10.88
C SER A 75 1.10 0.16 -11.07
N ARG A 76 0.57 -0.54 -10.07
CA ARG A 76 -0.71 -1.24 -10.14
C ARG A 76 -1.88 -0.27 -10.16
N LYS A 77 -2.59 -0.22 -11.29
CA LYS A 77 -3.77 0.63 -11.49
C LYS A 77 -4.99 -0.24 -11.78
N GLY A 78 -6.16 0.30 -11.42
CA GLY A 78 -7.44 -0.30 -11.76
C GLY A 78 -8.12 -1.03 -10.59
N PRO A 79 -9.44 -1.22 -10.72
CA PRO A 79 -10.30 -1.69 -9.64
C PRO A 79 -9.97 -3.11 -9.16
N GLN A 80 -9.29 -3.92 -9.97
CA GLN A 80 -8.85 -5.27 -9.59
C GLN A 80 -7.79 -5.28 -8.47
N HIS A 81 -7.19 -4.13 -8.16
CA HIS A 81 -6.19 -3.96 -7.10
C HIS A 81 -6.74 -3.20 -5.90
N GLU A 82 -8.02 -2.83 -5.93
CA GLU A 82 -8.68 -2.05 -4.90
C GLU A 82 -9.42 -2.97 -3.92
N PHE A 83 -9.59 -2.50 -2.68
CA PHE A 83 -10.48 -3.14 -1.73
C PHE A 83 -11.94 -2.76 -2.02
N ILE A 84 -12.85 -3.71 -1.88
CA ILE A 84 -14.30 -3.45 -1.93
C ILE A 84 -14.73 -2.69 -0.69
N ASP A 85 -14.12 -2.98 0.45
CA ASP A 85 -14.30 -2.24 1.69
C ASP A 85 -13.72 -0.83 1.57
N ARG A 86 -14.58 0.19 1.69
CA ARG A 86 -14.22 1.60 1.50
C ARG A 86 -13.17 2.11 2.49
N ASP A 87 -13.17 1.59 3.72
CA ASP A 87 -12.19 2.05 4.72
C ASP A 87 -10.81 1.46 4.44
N LEU A 88 -10.75 0.20 4.00
CA LEU A 88 -9.51 -0.43 3.58
C LEU A 88 -8.98 0.19 2.30
N GLU A 89 -9.86 0.53 1.36
CA GLU A 89 -9.47 1.21 0.12
C GLU A 89 -8.87 2.60 0.38
N LYS A 90 -9.41 3.38 1.32
CA LYS A 90 -8.79 4.66 1.73
C LYS A 90 -7.37 4.47 2.26
N LEU A 91 -7.12 3.41 3.02
CA LEU A 91 -5.79 3.11 3.54
C LEU A 91 -4.84 2.63 2.44
N ARG A 92 -5.33 1.80 1.49
CA ARG A 92 -4.55 1.39 0.34
C ARG A 92 -4.18 2.60 -0.53
N ALA A 93 -5.13 3.49 -0.79
CA ALA A 93 -4.88 4.72 -1.54
C ALA A 93 -3.84 5.61 -0.84
N ALA A 94 -3.92 5.76 0.47
CA ALA A 94 -2.92 6.50 1.24
C ALA A 94 -1.52 5.87 1.11
N PHE A 95 -1.40 4.54 1.23
CA PHE A 95 -0.14 3.83 1.03
C PHE A 95 0.37 4.00 -0.42
N PHE A 96 -0.51 3.96 -1.41
CA PHE A 96 -0.17 4.18 -2.80
C PHE A 96 0.38 5.60 -3.03
N ASP A 97 -0.27 6.62 -2.51
CA ASP A 97 0.16 8.01 -2.65
C ASP A 97 1.51 8.25 -1.97
N ARG A 98 1.72 7.71 -0.76
CA ARG A 98 3.00 7.78 -0.03
C ARG A 98 4.12 7.06 -0.78
N SER A 99 3.83 5.91 -1.36
CA SER A 99 4.80 5.17 -2.19
C SER A 99 5.25 6.00 -3.39
N ARG A 100 4.32 6.65 -4.08
CA ARG A 100 4.64 7.53 -5.21
C ARG A 100 5.40 8.78 -4.79
N GLU A 101 5.03 9.41 -3.68
CA GLU A 101 5.76 10.55 -3.13
C GLU A 101 7.22 10.19 -2.86
N LEU A 102 7.47 9.05 -2.21
CA LEU A 102 8.82 8.58 -1.93
C LEU A 102 9.62 8.31 -3.22
N LEU A 103 9.05 7.58 -4.16
CA LEU A 103 9.73 7.25 -5.43
C LEU A 103 10.07 8.51 -6.22
N ASN A 104 9.16 9.48 -6.28
CA ASN A 104 9.41 10.76 -6.93
C ASN A 104 10.51 11.56 -6.23
N LEU A 105 10.51 11.59 -4.90
CA LEU A 105 11.52 12.30 -4.11
C LEU A 105 12.90 11.67 -4.31
N LEU A 106 13.00 10.35 -4.28
CA LEU A 106 14.24 9.63 -4.56
C LEU A 106 14.74 9.90 -5.98
N ALA A 107 13.86 9.92 -6.98
CA ALA A 107 14.22 10.22 -8.36
C ALA A 107 14.77 11.64 -8.55
N ILE A 108 14.37 12.59 -7.70
CA ILE A 108 14.82 13.98 -7.76
C ILE A 108 16.11 14.21 -6.96
N GLU A 109 16.22 13.60 -5.77
CA GLU A 109 17.26 13.93 -4.80
C GLU A 109 18.39 12.89 -4.74
N THR A 110 18.30 11.78 -5.51
CA THR A 110 19.39 10.80 -5.59
C THR A 110 19.93 10.67 -7.00
N TYR A 111 21.20 10.29 -7.10
CA TYR A 111 21.92 10.18 -8.36
C TYR A 111 22.68 8.86 -8.43
N PRO A 112 22.91 8.32 -9.64
CA PRO A 112 23.71 7.11 -9.81
C PRO A 112 25.13 7.27 -9.26
N VAL A 113 25.59 6.27 -8.52
CA VAL A 113 26.95 6.23 -7.98
C VAL A 113 27.64 4.90 -8.31
N GLY A 114 28.88 4.97 -8.75
CA GLY A 114 29.66 3.78 -9.11
C GLY A 114 29.12 3.07 -10.35
N HIS A 115 29.09 1.74 -10.28
CA HIS A 115 28.57 0.87 -11.34
C HIS A 115 27.25 0.22 -10.92
N GLY A 116 26.34 0.01 -11.89
CA GLY A 116 25.03 -0.62 -11.66
C GLY A 116 23.93 0.36 -11.23
N ASP A 117 22.91 -0.19 -10.58
CA ASP A 117 21.68 0.56 -10.21
C ASP A 117 21.76 1.18 -8.81
N ARG A 118 22.98 1.52 -8.35
CA ARG A 118 23.16 2.17 -7.05
C ARG A 118 22.91 3.66 -7.14
N GLN A 119 22.22 4.17 -6.13
CA GLN A 119 21.85 5.56 -5.98
C GLN A 119 22.29 6.10 -4.62
N SER A 120 22.60 7.37 -4.53
CA SER A 120 22.76 8.08 -3.25
C SER A 120 22.35 9.54 -3.38
N VAL A 121 22.04 10.19 -2.26
CA VAL A 121 22.11 11.65 -2.20
C VAL A 121 23.57 12.01 -2.41
N PRO A 122 23.94 12.96 -3.32
CA PRO A 122 25.33 13.27 -3.61
C PRO A 122 26.12 13.67 -2.37
N ASP A 123 27.23 12.99 -2.12
CA ASP A 123 28.09 13.27 -0.97
C ASP A 123 28.73 14.66 -1.06
N GLU A 124 28.98 15.14 -2.28
CA GLU A 124 29.52 16.47 -2.56
C GLU A 124 28.61 17.58 -2.02
N TRP A 125 27.30 17.33 -1.91
CA TRP A 125 26.38 18.30 -1.35
C TRP A 125 26.58 18.53 0.15
N GLU A 126 27.20 17.60 0.86
CA GLU A 126 27.49 17.80 2.28
C GLU A 126 28.43 19.00 2.49
N GLU A 127 29.40 19.20 1.58
CA GLU A 127 30.35 20.32 1.59
C GLU A 127 29.87 21.52 0.77
N GLU A 128 29.39 21.28 -0.47
CA GLU A 128 29.05 22.34 -1.42
C GLU A 128 27.68 22.97 -1.17
N GLN A 129 26.69 22.17 -0.72
CA GLN A 129 25.29 22.55 -0.52
C GLN A 129 24.73 21.94 0.78
N PRO A 130 25.29 22.23 1.94
CA PRO A 130 24.99 21.51 3.19
C PRO A 130 23.52 21.62 3.60
N GLU A 131 22.84 22.70 3.31
CA GLU A 131 21.41 22.85 3.60
C GLU A 131 20.55 21.97 2.69
N ARG A 132 20.93 21.86 1.41
CA ARG A 132 20.24 20.98 0.45
C ARG A 132 20.41 19.52 0.85
N PHE A 133 21.65 19.11 1.18
CA PHE A 133 21.93 17.75 1.64
C PHE A 133 21.06 17.37 2.84
N ARG A 134 21.11 18.20 3.90
CA ARG A 134 20.31 17.94 5.11
C ARG A 134 18.82 17.91 4.86
N ARG A 135 18.31 18.80 4.00
CA ARG A 135 16.88 18.82 3.61
C ARG A 135 16.52 17.55 2.86
N ALA A 136 17.24 17.17 1.80
CA ALA A 136 17.00 15.98 0.99
C ALA A 136 16.98 14.72 1.85
N VAL A 137 18.01 14.51 2.69
CA VAL A 137 18.09 13.37 3.61
C VAL A 137 16.90 13.34 4.57
N LYS A 138 16.56 14.47 5.19
CA LYS A 138 15.42 14.57 6.12
C LYS A 138 14.09 14.26 5.44
N GLU A 139 13.86 14.80 4.25
CA GLU A 139 12.62 14.60 3.48
C GLU A 139 12.48 13.14 3.04
N ILE A 140 13.57 12.51 2.56
CA ILE A 140 13.58 11.10 2.17
C ILE A 140 13.27 10.20 3.37
N HIS A 141 13.93 10.40 4.52
CA HIS A 141 13.66 9.62 5.72
C HIS A 141 12.20 9.80 6.20
N SER A 142 11.68 11.03 6.17
CA SER A 142 10.28 11.30 6.50
C SER A 142 9.31 10.60 5.54
N ALA A 143 9.58 10.62 4.24
CA ALA A 143 8.76 9.96 3.24
C ALA A 143 8.81 8.43 3.40
N ALA A 144 9.98 7.85 3.65
CA ALA A 144 10.15 6.43 3.91
C ALA A 144 9.37 5.98 5.16
N SER A 145 9.45 6.73 6.26
CA SER A 145 8.65 6.46 7.47
C SER A 145 7.16 6.48 7.18
N LYS A 146 6.67 7.46 6.43
CA LYS A 146 5.25 7.55 6.05
C LYS A 146 4.78 6.36 5.20
N VAL A 147 5.63 5.84 4.32
CA VAL A 147 5.36 4.62 3.56
C VAL A 147 5.20 3.43 4.51
N CYS A 148 6.15 3.23 5.41
CA CYS A 148 6.11 2.13 6.37
C CYS A 148 4.87 2.21 7.29
N ASP A 149 4.58 3.39 7.85
CA ASP A 149 3.44 3.62 8.73
C ASP A 149 2.11 3.36 8.01
N SER A 150 1.96 3.83 6.77
CA SER A 150 0.74 3.62 5.99
C SER A 150 0.54 2.15 5.60
N TYR A 151 1.61 1.42 5.32
CA TYR A 151 1.56 -0.04 5.11
C TYR A 151 1.12 -0.77 6.38
N ASP A 152 1.72 -0.45 7.51
CA ASP A 152 1.37 -1.07 8.80
C ASP A 152 -0.07 -0.82 9.20
N ASP A 153 -0.55 0.40 9.01
CA ASP A 153 -1.93 0.77 9.32
C ASP A 153 -2.92 0.02 8.44
N LEU A 154 -2.63 -0.09 7.14
CA LEU A 154 -3.45 -0.87 6.22
C LEU A 154 -3.49 -2.34 6.63
N VAL A 155 -2.33 -2.98 6.81
CA VAL A 155 -2.25 -4.41 7.15
C VAL A 155 -2.91 -4.69 8.51
N ARG A 156 -2.65 -3.87 9.52
CA ARG A 156 -3.23 -4.02 10.86
C ARG A 156 -4.76 -3.92 10.84
N LYS A 157 -5.30 -2.93 10.16
CA LYS A 157 -6.75 -2.74 10.06
C LYS A 157 -7.41 -3.81 9.21
N ALA A 158 -6.80 -4.17 8.07
CA ALA A 158 -7.31 -5.19 7.19
C ALA A 158 -7.35 -6.56 7.89
N ARG A 159 -6.27 -6.96 8.57
CA ARG A 159 -6.26 -8.21 9.37
C ARG A 159 -7.34 -8.22 10.44
N LYS A 160 -7.50 -7.12 11.17
CA LYS A 160 -8.54 -7.00 12.19
C LYS A 160 -9.96 -7.09 11.62
N LYS A 161 -10.18 -6.62 10.40
CA LYS A 161 -11.51 -6.57 9.77
C LYS A 161 -11.86 -7.84 8.99
N LEU A 162 -10.87 -8.42 8.32
CA LEU A 162 -11.08 -9.52 7.36
C LEU A 162 -10.80 -10.91 7.94
N LEU A 163 -10.00 -11.03 9.01
CA LEU A 163 -9.59 -12.31 9.58
C LEU A 163 -10.31 -12.66 10.91
N ARG A 164 -11.43 -12.03 11.14
CA ARG A 164 -12.34 -12.36 12.24
C ARG A 164 -13.27 -13.51 11.89
#